data_e7463c823acd91509146a1dc696416e3
#
_entry.id   e7463c823acd91509146a1dc696416e3
#
_cell.length_a   1.000
_cell.length_b   1.000
_cell.length_c   1.000
_cell.angle_alpha   90.00
_cell.angle_beta   90.00
_cell.angle_gamma   90.00
#
_symmetry.space_group_name_H-M   'P 1'
#
loop_
_entity.id
_entity.type
_entity.pdbx_description
1 polymer ?
#
loop_
_entity_poly.entity_id
_entity_poly.type
_entity_poly.pdbx_seq_one_letter_code
_entity_poly.pdbx_strand_id
1 'polypeptide(L)'
;MTKKFFPVVRSVWIGLVLFTFSVFMICGCSKKQKAADNTAQKVVRINYQTGTLCAAPVHIAMKKGLFEEELAKIGQKAEYVNVVEGGPTLAELIGSGKVDAGYGLYATQLQAIENGLPISYTSGIHTGCTKYYVRADSDIQSVKDLRGKKIGVPGLADSSVMNLKRKLLDVGIGVTADNNEVEFLAYSSSDLAIALNNGAVDVIGAHDPVATRGELAYGFRKILDTGTDEKFVHEYCCQQFVTHKLLKENPEGAAAVTRALQKASAFVEAEPVEAARIQIENNLVSGDLDFNSKLLDELDFIPSRSLGKKTFEAAAKQLQVAGILKAETDIEKFVKTGYIELPGVPDGYIYDSEKGKYIEITEPRA
;
A
#
# COMPACT_ATOMS: atom_id res chain seq x y z
N MET A 1 -32.90 -8.77 -57.95
CA MET A 1 -33.01 -7.55 -58.75
C MET A 1 -32.11 -6.51 -58.14
N THR A 2 -31.13 -6.19 -58.66
CA THR A 2 -30.35 -5.60 -59.73
C THR A 2 -29.16 -4.87 -59.11
N LYS A 3 -27.98 -5.31 -59.50
CA LYS A 3 -26.65 -4.69 -59.31
C LYS A 3 -26.62 -3.29 -59.97
N LYS A 4 -25.85 -2.34 -59.40
CA LYS A 4 -25.12 -1.37 -60.21
C LYS A 4 -23.71 -1.13 -59.64
N PHE A 5 -22.74 -1.53 -60.41
CA PHE A 5 -21.33 -1.13 -60.40
C PHE A 5 -21.17 0.27 -61.05
N PHE A 6 -20.27 1.07 -60.57
CA PHE A 6 -19.61 2.11 -61.37
C PHE A 6 -18.12 2.22 -61.01
N PRO A 7 -17.26 2.62 -61.96
CA PRO A 7 -15.86 2.21 -61.97
C PRO A 7 -14.86 3.37 -61.57
N VAL A 8 -13.65 2.89 -61.31
CA VAL A 8 -12.40 3.59 -61.09
C VAL A 8 -12.01 4.51 -62.22
N VAL A 9 -11.55 5.72 -61.96
CA VAL A 9 -10.70 6.51 -62.84
C VAL A 9 -9.42 6.91 -62.12
N ARG A 10 -8.28 6.36 -62.62
CA ARG A 10 -6.91 6.79 -62.31
C ARG A 10 -6.59 8.10 -63.04
N SER A 11 -5.96 9.03 -62.42
CA SER A 11 -5.20 10.08 -63.09
C SER A 11 -3.85 10.27 -62.40
N VAL A 12 -2.82 9.90 -63.13
CA VAL A 12 -1.41 10.15 -62.87
C VAL A 12 -1.06 11.55 -63.36
N TRP A 13 -0.48 12.37 -62.49
CA TRP A 13 0.22 13.59 -62.91
C TRP A 13 1.66 13.54 -62.42
N ILE A 14 2.56 13.43 -63.40
CA ILE A 14 4.02 13.60 -63.29
C ILE A 14 4.30 15.08 -63.40
N GLY A 15 4.86 15.67 -62.36
CA GLY A 15 5.37 17.03 -62.33
C GLY A 15 6.87 17.07 -62.02
N LEU A 16 7.65 17.25 -63.05
CA LEU A 16 9.11 17.44 -63.07
C LEU A 16 9.42 18.86 -62.60
N VAL A 17 10.16 19.07 -61.50
CA VAL A 17 10.71 20.39 -61.11
C VAL A 17 12.22 20.28 -60.92
N LEU A 18 12.89 21.07 -61.75
CA LEU A 18 14.34 21.28 -61.84
C LEU A 18 14.92 21.87 -60.54
N PHE A 19 16.01 21.28 -60.09
CA PHE A 19 16.89 21.77 -59.03
C PHE A 19 17.86 22.80 -59.57
N THR A 20 17.82 24.05 -59.10
CA THR A 20 18.88 25.04 -59.27
C THR A 20 19.67 25.12 -57.96
N PHE A 21 20.93 24.76 -58.05
CA PHE A 21 21.94 24.91 -57.00
C PHE A 21 22.34 26.40 -56.91
N SER A 22 22.11 27.01 -55.75
CA SER A 22 22.76 28.26 -55.37
C SER A 22 23.60 28.03 -54.12
N VAL A 23 24.89 28.00 -54.30
CA VAL A 23 25.91 28.00 -53.24
C VAL A 23 25.98 29.38 -52.61
N PHE A 24 25.56 29.53 -51.36
CA PHE A 24 25.89 30.70 -50.55
C PHE A 24 26.85 30.29 -49.43
N MET A 25 28.13 30.64 -49.58
CA MET A 25 29.07 30.67 -48.47
C MET A 25 28.69 31.83 -47.56
N ILE A 26 28.33 31.50 -46.32
CA ILE A 26 28.29 32.46 -45.22
C ILE A 26 29.17 31.93 -44.09
N CYS A 27 30.33 32.62 -43.99
CA CYS A 27 31.19 32.57 -42.81
C CYS A 27 30.42 33.23 -41.66
N GLY A 28 30.08 32.51 -40.59
CA GLY A 28 29.31 33.06 -39.47
C GLY A 28 29.66 32.32 -38.16
N CYS A 29 30.28 33.03 -37.27
CA CYS A 29 30.66 32.75 -35.88
C CYS A 29 29.89 31.62 -35.20
N SER A 30 30.65 30.63 -34.80
CA SER A 30 30.22 29.59 -33.88
C SER A 30 29.94 30.18 -32.48
N LYS A 31 28.72 30.63 -32.22
CA LYS A 31 28.20 30.70 -30.85
C LYS A 31 27.90 29.27 -30.42
N LYS A 32 28.71 28.76 -29.48
CA LYS A 32 28.34 27.56 -28.72
C LYS A 32 26.93 27.77 -28.10
N GLN A 33 25.92 27.30 -28.79
CA GLN A 33 24.61 27.07 -28.20
C GLN A 33 24.79 25.99 -27.14
N LYS A 34 24.75 26.39 -25.87
CA LYS A 34 24.56 25.41 -24.78
C LYS A 34 23.34 24.58 -25.18
N ALA A 35 23.56 23.29 -25.46
CA ALA A 35 22.49 22.35 -25.56
C ALA A 35 21.68 22.51 -24.25
N ALA A 36 20.45 22.93 -24.34
CA ALA A 36 19.51 22.86 -23.25
C ALA A 36 19.43 21.38 -22.95
N ASP A 37 19.95 21.00 -21.79
CA ASP A 37 19.84 19.65 -21.22
C ASP A 37 18.35 19.41 -20.93
N ASN A 38 17.64 18.89 -21.91
CA ASN A 38 16.24 18.56 -21.84
C ASN A 38 16.11 17.19 -21.18
N THR A 39 16.76 17.02 -20.01
CA THR A 39 16.51 15.90 -19.12
C THR A 39 15.13 16.12 -18.53
N ALA A 40 14.13 15.48 -19.11
CA ALA A 40 12.80 15.41 -18.50
C ALA A 40 12.98 15.02 -17.03
N GLN A 41 12.53 15.89 -16.13
CA GLN A 41 12.66 15.66 -14.68
C GLN A 41 12.08 14.30 -14.33
N LYS A 42 12.86 13.43 -13.68
CA LYS A 42 12.41 12.12 -13.28
C LYS A 42 11.22 12.25 -12.34
N VAL A 43 10.20 11.42 -12.55
CA VAL A 43 8.97 11.37 -11.75
C VAL A 43 8.91 10.04 -11.05
N VAL A 44 8.56 10.03 -9.75
CA VAL A 44 8.26 8.82 -8.98
C VAL A 44 6.75 8.77 -8.73
N ARG A 45 6.10 7.71 -9.19
CA ARG A 45 4.65 7.50 -9.05
C ARG A 45 4.34 6.74 -7.78
N ILE A 46 3.59 7.37 -6.89
CA ILE A 46 3.34 6.91 -5.53
C ILE A 46 1.86 6.60 -5.36
N ASN A 47 1.52 5.39 -4.91
CA ASN A 47 0.13 5.04 -4.67
C ASN A 47 -0.41 5.67 -3.38
N TYR A 48 -1.69 6.00 -3.41
CA TYR A 48 -2.51 6.29 -2.24
C TYR A 48 -3.91 5.70 -2.43
N GLN A 49 -4.70 5.65 -1.38
CA GLN A 49 -6.12 5.30 -1.43
C GLN A 49 -6.90 6.16 -0.44
N THR A 50 -8.19 6.35 -0.68
CA THR A 50 -9.08 7.12 0.18
C THR A 50 -9.96 6.18 1.03
N GLY A 51 -10.57 6.72 2.09
CA GLY A 51 -11.57 6.01 2.90
C GLY A 51 -11.00 5.16 4.04
N THR A 52 -9.68 5.10 4.22
CA THR A 52 -9.03 4.34 5.30
C THR A 52 -8.06 5.20 6.12
N LEU A 53 -8.06 5.00 7.42
CA LEU A 53 -7.13 5.66 8.34
C LEU A 53 -5.69 5.14 8.20
N CYS A 54 -5.51 3.88 7.79
CA CYS A 54 -4.20 3.29 7.53
C CYS A 54 -3.38 4.06 6.50
N ALA A 55 -4.04 4.82 5.61
CA ALA A 55 -3.41 5.67 4.62
C ALA A 55 -2.90 7.01 5.18
N ALA A 56 -3.07 7.30 6.48
CA ALA A 56 -2.66 8.57 7.06
C ALA A 56 -1.21 8.95 6.70
N PRO A 57 -0.20 8.08 6.81
CA PRO A 57 1.17 8.46 6.45
C PRO A 57 1.32 8.96 5.01
N VAL A 58 0.74 8.28 4.02
CA VAL A 58 0.83 8.74 2.63
C VAL A 58 0.04 10.02 2.41
N HIS A 59 -1.12 10.19 3.04
CA HIS A 59 -1.92 11.40 2.97
C HIS A 59 -1.16 12.61 3.55
N ILE A 60 -0.52 12.42 4.70
CA ILE A 60 0.30 13.46 5.35
C ILE A 60 1.51 13.79 4.49
N ALA A 61 2.22 12.79 3.96
CA ALA A 61 3.36 13.03 3.07
C ALA A 61 2.97 13.85 1.83
N MET A 62 1.82 13.55 1.21
CA MET A 62 1.26 14.30 0.08
C MET A 62 0.88 15.74 0.48
N LYS A 63 0.15 15.92 1.58
CA LYS A 63 -0.42 17.22 1.94
C LYS A 63 0.57 18.17 2.61
N LYS A 64 1.57 17.62 3.31
CA LYS A 64 2.67 18.42 3.88
C LYS A 64 3.85 18.58 2.90
N GLY A 65 3.79 17.99 1.70
CA GLY A 65 4.84 18.12 0.68
C GLY A 65 6.14 17.39 1.04
N LEU A 66 6.11 16.34 1.87
CA LEU A 66 7.31 15.61 2.29
C LEU A 66 7.92 14.80 1.14
N PHE A 67 7.10 14.29 0.21
CA PHE A 67 7.61 13.64 -1.00
C PHE A 67 8.33 14.64 -1.91
N GLU A 68 7.72 15.81 -2.10
CA GLU A 68 8.31 16.90 -2.90
C GLU A 68 9.61 17.39 -2.27
N GLU A 69 9.66 17.57 -0.93
CA GLU A 69 10.86 17.98 -0.22
C GLU A 69 12.03 17.00 -0.45
N GLU A 70 11.78 15.69 -0.24
CA GLU A 70 12.83 14.68 -0.37
C GLU A 70 13.26 14.47 -1.85
N LEU A 71 12.32 14.46 -2.78
CA LEU A 71 12.60 14.28 -4.20
C LEU A 71 13.25 15.52 -4.84
N ALA A 72 12.91 16.73 -4.39
CA ALA A 72 13.54 17.97 -4.88
C ALA A 72 15.04 18.02 -4.59
N LYS A 73 15.51 17.40 -3.47
CA LYS A 73 16.96 17.32 -3.16
C LYS A 73 17.78 16.63 -4.24
N ILE A 74 17.11 15.80 -5.06
CA ILE A 74 17.72 15.04 -6.18
C ILE A 74 17.14 15.46 -7.55
N GLY A 75 16.46 16.61 -7.61
CA GLY A 75 15.91 17.17 -8.85
C GLY A 75 14.74 16.38 -9.44
N GLN A 76 13.95 15.69 -8.62
CA GLN A 76 12.84 14.82 -9.05
C GLN A 76 11.49 15.33 -8.53
N LYS A 77 10.39 14.72 -8.99
CA LYS A 77 9.01 15.05 -8.60
C LYS A 77 8.21 13.83 -8.22
N ALA A 78 7.20 14.03 -7.38
CA ALA A 78 6.16 13.06 -7.10
C ALA A 78 5.00 13.15 -8.08
N GLU A 79 4.37 12.03 -8.38
CA GLU A 79 3.05 11.90 -9.01
C GLU A 79 2.23 10.91 -8.17
N TYR A 80 0.94 11.18 -8.00
CA TYR A 80 0.10 10.40 -7.11
C TYR A 80 -0.93 9.58 -7.87
N VAL A 81 -0.99 8.27 -7.54
CA VAL A 81 -1.87 7.30 -8.20
C VAL A 81 -2.90 6.80 -7.18
N ASN A 82 -4.16 7.16 -7.37
CA ASN A 82 -5.24 6.70 -6.50
C ASN A 82 -5.62 5.24 -6.79
N VAL A 83 -5.56 4.39 -5.78
CA VAL A 83 -6.06 3.00 -5.83
C VAL A 83 -7.49 3.01 -5.33
N VAL A 84 -8.45 2.89 -6.25
CA VAL A 84 -9.88 2.97 -5.94
C VAL A 84 -10.50 1.58 -5.79
N GLU A 85 -11.45 1.42 -4.86
CA GLU A 85 -12.22 0.19 -4.70
C GLU A 85 -12.99 -0.14 -6.00
N GLY A 86 -12.93 -1.39 -6.43
CA GLY A 86 -13.53 -1.84 -7.70
C GLY A 86 -12.74 -1.46 -8.96
N GLY A 87 -11.64 -0.72 -8.83
CA GLY A 87 -10.69 -0.44 -9.91
C GLY A 87 -9.56 -1.48 -10.01
N PRO A 88 -8.51 -1.16 -10.79
CA PRO A 88 -7.32 -2.00 -10.83
C PRO A 88 -6.68 -2.14 -9.44
N THR A 89 -6.31 -3.36 -9.08
CA THR A 89 -5.62 -3.66 -7.82
C THR A 89 -4.23 -3.02 -7.78
N LEU A 90 -3.69 -2.85 -6.59
CA LEU A 90 -2.32 -2.34 -6.44
C LEU A 90 -1.30 -3.22 -7.18
N ALA A 91 -1.47 -4.55 -7.15
CA ALA A 91 -0.59 -5.47 -7.88
C ALA A 91 -0.65 -5.27 -9.41
N GLU A 92 -1.85 -5.02 -9.98
CA GLU A 92 -2.02 -4.72 -11.40
C GLU A 92 -1.41 -3.35 -11.77
N LEU A 93 -1.54 -2.34 -10.93
CA LEU A 93 -0.93 -1.03 -11.13
C LEU A 93 0.60 -1.10 -11.10
N ILE A 94 1.16 -1.90 -10.19
CA ILE A 94 2.60 -2.19 -10.13
C ILE A 94 3.04 -2.96 -11.38
N GLY A 95 2.37 -4.06 -11.71
CA GLY A 95 2.69 -4.91 -12.86
C GLY A 95 2.62 -4.18 -14.19
N SER A 96 1.69 -3.24 -14.35
CA SER A 96 1.58 -2.37 -15.53
C SER A 96 2.55 -1.17 -15.52
N GLY A 97 3.37 -1.03 -14.47
CA GLY A 97 4.33 0.06 -14.32
C GLY A 97 3.69 1.43 -14.10
N LYS A 98 2.48 1.50 -13.59
CA LYS A 98 1.79 2.75 -13.24
C LYS A 98 2.11 3.25 -11.84
N VAL A 99 2.69 2.41 -10.98
CA VAL A 99 3.14 2.71 -9.63
C VAL A 99 4.60 2.31 -9.50
N ASP A 100 5.42 3.18 -8.91
CA ASP A 100 6.84 2.97 -8.70
C ASP A 100 7.17 2.69 -7.22
N ALA A 101 6.42 3.29 -6.30
CA ALA A 101 6.61 3.19 -4.86
C ALA A 101 5.30 3.49 -4.12
N GLY A 102 5.27 3.22 -2.81
CA GLY A 102 4.17 3.59 -1.95
C GLY A 102 4.03 2.68 -0.74
N TYR A 103 2.81 2.42 -0.31
CA TYR A 103 2.50 1.58 0.84
C TYR A 103 1.42 0.55 0.51
N GLY A 104 1.35 -0.47 1.32
CA GLY A 104 0.30 -1.47 1.24
C GLY A 104 0.25 -2.38 2.46
N LEU A 105 -0.88 -3.08 2.58
CA LEU A 105 -1.06 -4.19 3.52
C LEU A 105 -0.09 -5.31 3.12
N TYR A 106 1.05 -5.40 3.78
CA TYR A 106 2.15 -6.25 3.31
C TYR A 106 1.77 -7.72 3.18
N ALA A 107 0.99 -8.25 4.13
CA ALA A 107 0.59 -9.65 4.13
C ALA A 107 -0.19 -10.05 2.87
N THR A 108 -0.94 -9.12 2.26
CA THR A 108 -1.69 -9.36 1.02
C THR A 108 -0.78 -9.54 -0.18
N GLN A 109 0.43 -8.97 -0.15
CA GLN A 109 1.36 -8.96 -1.27
C GLN A 109 2.36 -10.12 -1.24
N LEU A 110 2.51 -10.83 -0.10
CA LEU A 110 3.51 -11.90 0.04
C LEU A 110 3.37 -12.98 -1.03
N GLN A 111 2.14 -13.47 -1.26
CA GLN A 111 1.89 -14.45 -2.31
C GLN A 111 2.12 -13.89 -3.72
N ALA A 112 1.79 -12.62 -3.95
CA ALA A 112 2.04 -11.97 -5.23
C ALA A 112 3.54 -11.80 -5.50
N ILE A 113 4.33 -11.45 -4.46
CA ILE A 113 5.80 -11.37 -4.54
C ILE A 113 6.40 -12.75 -4.85
N GLU A 114 5.93 -13.80 -4.19
CA GLU A 114 6.35 -15.18 -4.50
C GLU A 114 6.07 -15.55 -5.96
N ASN A 115 4.94 -15.08 -6.50
CA ASN A 115 4.54 -15.29 -7.89
C ASN A 115 5.14 -14.28 -8.87
N GLY A 116 6.12 -13.46 -8.44
CA GLY A 116 6.90 -12.60 -9.30
C GLY A 116 6.48 -11.13 -9.34
N LEU A 117 5.61 -10.65 -8.42
CA LEU A 117 5.36 -9.21 -8.30
C LEU A 117 6.67 -8.48 -7.97
N PRO A 118 7.15 -7.55 -8.83
CA PRO A 118 8.51 -7.03 -8.75
C PRO A 118 8.64 -5.86 -7.77
N ILE A 119 8.40 -6.12 -6.48
CA ILE A 119 8.57 -5.14 -5.40
C ILE A 119 9.43 -5.69 -4.27
N SER A 120 10.03 -4.77 -3.50
CA SER A 120 10.61 -5.06 -2.19
C SER A 120 10.10 -4.04 -1.18
N TYR A 121 9.86 -4.49 0.04
CA TYR A 121 9.54 -3.62 1.16
C TYR A 121 10.80 -2.97 1.73
N THR A 122 10.64 -1.79 2.34
CA THR A 122 11.78 -0.98 2.81
C THR A 122 11.60 -0.46 4.23
N SER A 123 10.37 -0.30 4.71
CA SER A 123 10.07 0.19 6.08
C SER A 123 8.67 -0.21 6.51
N GLY A 124 8.49 -0.55 7.78
CA GLY A 124 7.19 -0.54 8.43
C GLY A 124 6.71 0.90 8.65
N ILE A 125 5.40 1.13 8.61
CA ILE A 125 4.81 2.47 8.78
C ILE A 125 3.76 2.57 9.87
N HIS A 126 2.98 1.51 10.15
CA HIS A 126 2.12 1.43 11.33
C HIS A 126 1.75 -0.01 11.68
N THR A 127 1.46 -0.26 12.97
CA THR A 127 0.96 -1.52 13.50
C THR A 127 -0.56 -1.51 13.62
N GLY A 128 -1.17 -2.66 13.94
CA GLY A 128 -2.59 -2.77 14.23
C GLY A 128 -3.49 -2.57 13.01
N CYS A 129 -4.68 -2.11 13.19
CA CYS A 129 -5.75 -1.72 12.27
C CYS A 129 -6.75 -2.81 11.85
N THR A 130 -6.52 -4.08 12.08
CA THR A 130 -7.49 -5.13 11.74
C THR A 130 -8.19 -5.63 13.01
N LYS A 131 -9.52 -5.54 13.01
CA LYS A 131 -10.36 -5.95 14.13
C LYS A 131 -11.37 -6.99 13.67
N TYR A 132 -11.70 -7.95 14.56
CA TYR A 132 -12.68 -9.01 14.27
C TYR A 132 -13.82 -8.96 15.26
N TYR A 133 -15.04 -8.97 14.72
CA TYR A 133 -16.25 -8.77 15.49
C TYR A 133 -17.26 -9.88 15.26
N VAL A 134 -18.03 -10.14 16.30
CA VAL A 134 -19.23 -10.99 16.30
C VAL A 134 -20.42 -10.16 16.77
N ARG A 135 -21.64 -10.63 16.54
CA ARG A 135 -22.83 -10.01 17.16
C ARG A 135 -22.75 -10.10 18.68
N ALA A 136 -23.36 -9.17 19.38
CA ALA A 136 -23.36 -9.13 20.84
C ALA A 136 -23.96 -10.41 21.49
N ASP A 137 -24.96 -11.01 20.84
CA ASP A 137 -25.66 -12.22 21.25
C ASP A 137 -24.99 -13.53 20.79
N SER A 138 -23.87 -13.45 20.10
CA SER A 138 -23.12 -14.62 19.59
C SER A 138 -22.54 -15.46 20.71
N ASP A 139 -22.58 -16.79 20.55
CA ASP A 139 -21.92 -17.79 21.39
C ASP A 139 -20.39 -17.83 21.19
N ILE A 140 -19.87 -17.26 20.10
CA ILE A 140 -18.45 -17.19 19.80
C ILE A 140 -17.76 -16.23 20.78
N GLN A 141 -16.86 -16.71 21.63
CA GLN A 141 -16.15 -15.90 22.62
C GLN A 141 -14.73 -15.53 22.19
N SER A 142 -14.11 -16.32 21.31
CA SER A 142 -12.73 -16.16 20.90
C SER A 142 -12.47 -16.82 19.54
N VAL A 143 -11.26 -16.67 19.02
CA VAL A 143 -10.81 -17.33 17.79
C VAL A 143 -10.92 -18.86 17.85
N LYS A 144 -10.87 -19.47 19.06
CA LYS A 144 -11.02 -20.92 19.25
C LYS A 144 -12.38 -21.48 18.83
N ASP A 145 -13.39 -20.61 18.79
CA ASP A 145 -14.79 -20.98 18.51
C ASP A 145 -15.14 -20.86 17.02
N LEU A 146 -14.13 -20.56 16.16
CA LEU A 146 -14.37 -20.25 14.75
C LEU A 146 -14.44 -21.46 13.81
N ARG A 147 -14.25 -22.68 14.31
CA ARG A 147 -14.40 -23.89 13.49
C ARG A 147 -15.80 -24.00 12.90
N GLY A 148 -15.87 -24.16 11.57
CA GLY A 148 -17.13 -24.25 10.82
C GLY A 148 -17.85 -22.92 10.61
N LYS A 149 -17.28 -21.77 11.02
CA LYS A 149 -17.92 -20.46 10.96
C LYS A 149 -17.66 -19.75 9.62
N LYS A 150 -18.60 -18.85 9.27
CA LYS A 150 -18.51 -17.96 8.11
C LYS A 150 -17.92 -16.63 8.51
N ILE A 151 -16.90 -16.20 7.81
CA ILE A 151 -16.12 -14.99 8.12
C ILE A 151 -16.19 -14.02 6.95
N GLY A 152 -16.87 -12.89 7.15
CA GLY A 152 -16.94 -11.80 6.18
C GLY A 152 -15.67 -10.97 6.21
N VAL A 153 -15.12 -10.66 5.03
CA VAL A 153 -13.87 -9.89 4.86
C VAL A 153 -13.96 -8.96 3.65
N PRO A 154 -13.14 -7.88 3.57
CA PRO A 154 -13.17 -6.98 2.41
C PRO A 154 -12.76 -7.63 1.10
N GLY A 155 -11.98 -8.71 1.17
CA GLY A 155 -11.52 -9.48 0.02
C GLY A 155 -10.75 -10.73 0.46
N LEU A 156 -10.75 -11.79 -0.37
CA LEU A 156 -10.11 -13.06 -0.01
C LEU A 156 -8.57 -12.97 0.06
N ALA A 157 -7.97 -11.97 -0.56
CA ALA A 157 -6.55 -11.66 -0.44
C ALA A 157 -6.25 -10.57 0.61
N ASP A 158 -7.25 -10.11 1.35
CA ASP A 158 -7.08 -9.06 2.36
C ASP A 158 -6.25 -9.51 3.56
N SER A 159 -5.59 -8.56 4.25
CA SER A 159 -4.79 -8.86 5.44
C SER A 159 -5.62 -9.43 6.59
N SER A 160 -6.92 -9.14 6.65
CA SER A 160 -7.82 -9.76 7.62
C SER A 160 -7.92 -11.28 7.43
N VAL A 161 -7.87 -11.78 6.20
CA VAL A 161 -7.78 -13.24 5.94
C VAL A 161 -6.43 -13.77 6.39
N MET A 162 -5.34 -13.10 6.00
CA MET A 162 -3.98 -13.56 6.28
C MET A 162 -3.69 -13.59 7.78
N ASN A 163 -4.05 -12.55 8.51
CA ASN A 163 -3.86 -12.47 9.96
C ASN A 163 -4.73 -13.50 10.69
N LEU A 164 -6.00 -13.66 10.28
CA LEU A 164 -6.86 -14.65 10.93
C LEU A 164 -6.39 -16.08 10.69
N LYS A 165 -5.97 -16.43 9.48
CA LYS A 165 -5.39 -17.76 9.19
C LYS A 165 -4.18 -18.06 10.09
N ARG A 166 -3.29 -17.08 10.28
CA ARG A 166 -2.14 -17.20 11.19
C ARG A 166 -2.58 -17.46 12.65
N LYS A 167 -3.66 -16.81 13.10
CA LYS A 167 -4.19 -16.97 14.46
C LYS A 167 -4.97 -18.29 14.61
N LEU A 168 -5.69 -18.73 13.58
CA LEU A 168 -6.41 -20.01 13.56
C LEU A 168 -5.45 -21.21 13.67
N LEU A 169 -4.29 -21.14 13.02
CA LEU A 169 -3.25 -22.16 13.16
C LEU A 169 -2.78 -22.32 14.61
N ASP A 170 -2.63 -21.21 15.35
CA ASP A 170 -2.19 -21.25 16.76
C ASP A 170 -3.19 -22.01 17.66
N VAL A 171 -4.46 -22.06 17.28
CA VAL A 171 -5.53 -22.74 18.03
C VAL A 171 -5.96 -24.07 17.41
N GLY A 172 -5.20 -24.56 16.42
CA GLY A 172 -5.42 -25.89 15.81
C GLY A 172 -6.63 -25.95 14.87
N ILE A 173 -7.05 -24.83 14.29
CA ILE A 173 -8.09 -24.78 13.24
C ILE A 173 -7.42 -24.76 11.87
N GLY A 174 -7.80 -25.70 11.01
CA GLY A 174 -7.25 -25.86 9.66
C GLY A 174 -7.60 -24.70 8.74
N VAL A 175 -6.60 -24.26 7.94
CA VAL A 175 -6.72 -23.12 7.01
C VAL A 175 -6.06 -23.36 5.65
N THR A 176 -5.51 -24.58 5.43
CA THR A 176 -4.90 -25.00 4.17
C THR A 176 -5.97 -25.45 3.18
N ALA A 177 -5.65 -25.55 1.89
CA ALA A 177 -6.61 -25.90 0.85
C ALA A 177 -7.24 -27.28 1.05
N ASP A 178 -6.47 -28.23 1.58
CA ASP A 178 -6.88 -29.63 1.85
C ASP A 178 -7.44 -29.84 3.27
N ASN A 179 -7.26 -28.88 4.15
CA ASN A 179 -7.80 -28.87 5.51
C ASN A 179 -8.27 -27.47 5.89
N ASN A 180 -9.39 -27.03 5.31
CA ASN A 180 -9.96 -25.72 5.60
C ASN A 180 -11.24 -25.88 6.44
N GLU A 181 -11.20 -25.38 7.67
CA GLU A 181 -12.27 -25.54 8.63
C GLU A 181 -13.06 -24.25 8.90
N VAL A 182 -12.86 -23.20 8.08
CA VAL A 182 -13.60 -21.93 8.12
C VAL A 182 -13.95 -21.49 6.70
N GLU A 183 -15.01 -20.70 6.53
CA GLU A 183 -15.42 -20.16 5.25
C GLU A 183 -15.21 -18.66 5.21
N PHE A 184 -14.33 -18.15 4.30
CA PHE A 184 -14.16 -16.73 4.06
C PHE A 184 -15.05 -16.25 2.92
N LEU A 185 -15.82 -15.18 3.16
CA LEU A 185 -16.74 -14.58 2.21
C LEU A 185 -16.39 -13.09 2.00
N ALA A 186 -16.18 -12.70 0.74
CA ALA A 186 -15.88 -11.32 0.39
C ALA A 186 -17.14 -10.45 0.32
N TYR A 187 -17.08 -9.30 0.97
CA TYR A 187 -18.10 -8.25 0.95
C TYR A 187 -17.43 -6.90 0.68
N SER A 188 -18.18 -5.93 0.13
CA SER A 188 -17.67 -4.55 0.16
C SER A 188 -17.47 -4.09 1.60
N SER A 189 -16.52 -3.19 1.84
CA SER A 189 -16.27 -2.67 3.20
C SER A 189 -17.52 -2.08 3.85
N SER A 190 -18.40 -1.45 3.06
CA SER A 190 -19.67 -0.89 3.54
C SER A 190 -20.71 -1.94 3.94
N ASP A 191 -20.65 -3.15 3.37
CA ASP A 191 -21.67 -4.19 3.58
C ASP A 191 -21.29 -5.17 4.70
N LEU A 192 -20.04 -5.19 5.16
CA LEU A 192 -19.57 -6.12 6.20
C LEU A 192 -20.40 -6.06 7.49
N ALA A 193 -20.63 -4.85 8.01
CA ALA A 193 -21.40 -4.68 9.24
C ALA A 193 -22.86 -5.14 9.07
N ILE A 194 -23.46 -4.88 7.90
CA ILE A 194 -24.83 -5.31 7.56
C ILE A 194 -24.87 -6.85 7.46
N ALA A 195 -23.89 -7.47 6.81
CA ALA A 195 -23.83 -8.92 6.67
C ALA A 195 -23.73 -9.62 8.03
N LEU A 196 -22.92 -9.10 8.97
CA LEU A 196 -22.82 -9.62 10.33
C LEU A 196 -24.15 -9.42 11.11
N ASN A 197 -24.71 -8.22 11.07
CA ASN A 197 -25.95 -7.90 11.77
C ASN A 197 -27.12 -8.79 11.33
N ASN A 198 -27.20 -9.10 10.03
CA ASN A 198 -28.26 -9.93 9.45
C ASN A 198 -27.97 -11.43 9.56
N GLY A 199 -26.83 -11.84 10.13
CA GLY A 199 -26.46 -13.25 10.30
C GLY A 199 -26.05 -13.95 9.00
N ALA A 200 -25.73 -13.20 7.94
CA ALA A 200 -25.17 -13.79 6.70
C ALA A 200 -23.75 -14.36 6.93
N VAL A 201 -23.03 -13.79 7.89
CA VAL A 201 -21.75 -14.28 8.40
C VAL A 201 -21.78 -14.30 9.92
N ASP A 202 -20.92 -15.14 10.53
CA ASP A 202 -20.81 -15.30 11.98
C ASP A 202 -19.82 -14.28 12.58
N VAL A 203 -18.80 -13.89 11.78
CA VAL A 203 -17.71 -13.01 12.15
C VAL A 203 -17.44 -12.06 10.99
N ILE A 204 -16.99 -10.85 11.27
CA ILE A 204 -16.34 -9.99 10.27
C ILE A 204 -14.90 -9.68 10.68
N GLY A 205 -14.00 -9.60 9.69
CA GLY A 205 -12.67 -9.00 9.81
C GLY A 205 -12.63 -7.73 8.97
N ALA A 206 -12.35 -6.59 9.60
CA ALA A 206 -12.38 -5.30 8.92
C ALA A 206 -11.28 -4.35 9.44
N HIS A 207 -11.07 -3.25 8.71
CA HIS A 207 -10.12 -2.19 9.05
C HIS A 207 -10.85 -0.93 9.51
N ASP A 208 -10.17 -0.10 10.31
CA ASP A 208 -10.72 1.19 10.72
C ASP A 208 -10.72 2.22 9.56
N PRO A 209 -11.73 3.09 9.52
CA PRO A 209 -12.79 3.34 10.52
C PRO A 209 -14.03 2.43 10.38
N VAL A 210 -14.11 1.56 9.38
CA VAL A 210 -15.29 0.72 9.09
C VAL A 210 -15.55 -0.26 10.23
N ALA A 211 -14.50 -0.90 10.76
CA ALA A 211 -14.58 -1.87 11.84
C ALA A 211 -15.25 -1.27 13.10
N THR A 212 -14.72 -0.18 13.63
CA THR A 212 -15.23 0.45 14.85
C THR A 212 -16.58 1.14 14.62
N ARG A 213 -16.89 1.68 13.43
CA ARG A 213 -18.24 2.18 13.12
C ARG A 213 -19.28 1.07 13.19
N GLY A 214 -18.97 -0.13 12.70
CA GLY A 214 -19.87 -1.30 12.82
C GLY A 214 -20.10 -1.68 14.28
N GLU A 215 -19.04 -1.67 15.11
CA GLU A 215 -19.15 -1.90 16.55
C GLU A 215 -20.12 -0.91 17.20
N LEU A 216 -19.92 0.40 16.98
CA LEU A 216 -20.76 1.45 17.57
C LEU A 216 -22.22 1.42 17.06
N ALA A 217 -22.43 1.12 15.78
CA ALA A 217 -23.76 1.13 15.18
C ALA A 217 -24.65 -0.06 15.61
N TYR A 218 -24.03 -1.23 15.82
CA TYR A 218 -24.76 -2.48 16.06
C TYR A 218 -24.45 -3.14 17.41
N GLY A 219 -23.53 -2.57 18.21
CA GLY A 219 -23.13 -3.13 19.49
C GLY A 219 -22.35 -4.44 19.36
N PHE A 220 -21.59 -4.62 18.28
CA PHE A 220 -20.78 -5.82 18.08
C PHE A 220 -19.74 -5.99 19.16
N ARG A 221 -19.36 -7.26 19.41
CA ARG A 221 -18.32 -7.60 20.37
C ARG A 221 -17.05 -8.00 19.63
N LYS A 222 -15.94 -7.37 19.99
CA LYS A 222 -14.63 -7.64 19.44
C LYS A 222 -14.06 -8.94 20.05
N ILE A 223 -13.56 -9.83 19.20
CA ILE A 223 -12.95 -11.12 19.61
C ILE A 223 -11.46 -11.19 19.29
N LEU A 224 -10.97 -10.33 18.41
CA LEU A 224 -9.56 -10.20 18.09
C LEU A 224 -9.29 -8.78 17.59
N ASP A 225 -8.17 -8.21 18.02
CA ASP A 225 -7.67 -6.91 17.60
C ASP A 225 -6.16 -7.01 17.38
N THR A 226 -5.70 -6.78 16.17
CA THR A 226 -4.26 -6.88 15.85
C THR A 226 -3.43 -5.78 16.52
N GLY A 227 -4.05 -4.68 16.96
CA GLY A 227 -3.38 -3.61 17.73
C GLY A 227 -3.10 -3.97 19.18
N THR A 228 -3.74 -5.02 19.73
CA THR A 228 -3.60 -5.41 21.14
C THR A 228 -3.27 -6.89 21.37
N ASP A 229 -3.41 -7.72 20.33
CA ASP A 229 -3.08 -9.15 20.43
C ASP A 229 -1.57 -9.36 20.50
N GLU A 230 -1.12 -10.18 21.46
CA GLU A 230 0.31 -10.45 21.73
C GLU A 230 1.12 -10.87 20.49
N LYS A 231 0.48 -11.54 19.52
CA LYS A 231 1.13 -11.96 18.28
C LYS A 231 1.37 -10.81 17.31
N PHE A 232 0.44 -9.85 17.25
CA PHE A 232 0.40 -8.84 16.20
C PHE A 232 0.75 -7.42 16.65
N VAL A 233 0.68 -7.14 17.96
CA VAL A 233 0.87 -5.78 18.52
C VAL A 233 2.21 -5.13 18.12
N HIS A 234 3.24 -5.95 17.89
CA HIS A 234 4.56 -5.51 17.44
C HIS A 234 4.82 -5.77 15.96
N GLU A 235 3.78 -6.16 15.19
CA GLU A 235 3.91 -6.39 13.75
C GLU A 235 3.27 -5.24 12.97
N TYR A 236 3.97 -4.75 11.96
CA TYR A 236 3.42 -3.76 11.05
C TYR A 236 2.27 -4.35 10.25
N CYS A 237 1.17 -3.62 10.14
CA CYS A 237 0.05 -3.94 9.25
C CYS A 237 0.33 -3.41 7.84
N CYS A 238 0.77 -2.16 7.75
CA CYS A 238 1.14 -1.53 6.50
C CYS A 238 2.65 -1.27 6.46
N GLN A 239 3.22 -1.54 5.30
CA GLN A 239 4.64 -1.32 5.04
C GLN A 239 4.83 -0.59 3.72
N GLN A 240 5.91 0.15 3.62
CA GLN A 240 6.33 0.81 2.41
C GLN A 240 7.04 -0.15 1.47
N PHE A 241 6.76 -0.03 0.18
CA PHE A 241 7.43 -0.78 -0.89
C PHE A 241 7.99 0.14 -1.97
N VAL A 242 8.95 -0.41 -2.73
CA VAL A 242 9.48 0.15 -3.95
C VAL A 242 9.55 -0.93 -5.02
N THR A 243 9.35 -0.57 -6.30
CA THR A 243 9.46 -1.53 -7.40
C THR A 243 10.93 -1.83 -7.72
N HIS A 244 11.21 -3.05 -8.21
CA HIS A 244 12.55 -3.42 -8.68
C HIS A 244 13.03 -2.53 -9.83
N LYS A 245 12.10 -2.00 -10.64
CA LYS A 245 12.41 -1.01 -11.67
C LYS A 245 12.95 0.28 -11.06
N LEU A 246 12.24 0.83 -10.07
CA LEU A 246 12.68 2.05 -9.37
C LEU A 246 14.05 1.85 -8.72
N LEU A 247 14.25 0.72 -8.04
CA LEU A 247 15.54 0.36 -7.42
C LEU A 247 16.70 0.34 -8.40
N LYS A 248 16.48 -0.22 -9.58
CA LYS A 248 17.52 -0.36 -10.62
C LYS A 248 17.82 0.97 -11.32
N GLU A 249 16.76 1.73 -11.66
CA GLU A 249 16.88 2.92 -12.51
C GLU A 249 17.05 4.21 -11.71
N ASN A 250 16.61 4.23 -10.45
CA ASN A 250 16.57 5.40 -9.60
C ASN A 250 16.60 5.07 -8.08
N PRO A 251 17.69 4.47 -7.59
CA PRO A 251 17.80 4.09 -6.17
C PRO A 251 17.71 5.28 -5.21
N GLU A 252 18.17 6.46 -5.62
CA GLU A 252 18.05 7.70 -4.81
C GLU A 252 16.60 8.13 -4.65
N GLY A 253 15.77 7.99 -5.70
CA GLY A 253 14.33 8.22 -5.63
C GLY A 253 13.62 7.23 -4.70
N ALA A 254 14.01 5.95 -4.73
CA ALA A 254 13.50 4.95 -3.80
C ALA A 254 13.82 5.32 -2.34
N ALA A 255 15.05 5.74 -2.05
CA ALA A 255 15.46 6.20 -0.72
C ALA A 255 14.72 7.48 -0.28
N ALA A 256 14.54 8.44 -1.19
CA ALA A 256 13.82 9.69 -0.93
C ALA A 256 12.36 9.44 -0.54
N VAL A 257 11.63 8.61 -1.29
CA VAL A 257 10.25 8.25 -0.98
C VAL A 257 10.15 7.50 0.34
N THR A 258 11.14 6.62 0.65
CA THR A 258 11.16 5.90 1.93
C THR A 258 11.31 6.86 3.11
N ARG A 259 12.25 7.80 3.05
CA ARG A 259 12.41 8.81 4.11
C ARG A 259 11.17 9.69 4.27
N ALA A 260 10.57 10.12 3.16
CA ALA A 260 9.36 10.95 3.19
C ALA A 260 8.20 10.25 3.90
N LEU A 261 7.98 8.96 3.62
CA LEU A 261 6.91 8.20 4.23
C LEU A 261 7.18 7.87 5.70
N GLN A 262 8.43 7.56 6.06
CA GLN A 262 8.83 7.42 7.47
C GLN A 262 8.60 8.71 8.27
N LYS A 263 8.96 9.88 7.72
CA LYS A 263 8.68 11.19 8.35
C LYS A 263 7.19 11.42 8.53
N ALA A 264 6.40 11.12 7.51
CA ALA A 264 4.96 11.27 7.60
C ALA A 264 4.33 10.34 8.64
N SER A 265 4.82 9.10 8.74
CA SER A 265 4.40 8.15 9.78
C SER A 265 4.70 8.70 11.18
N ALA A 266 5.93 9.18 11.40
CA ALA A 266 6.33 9.83 12.67
C ALA A 266 5.49 11.09 13.00
N PHE A 267 5.04 11.83 11.97
CA PHE A 267 4.13 12.95 12.17
C PHE A 267 2.75 12.48 12.64
N VAL A 268 2.19 11.42 12.03
CA VAL A 268 0.89 10.86 12.44
C VAL A 268 0.94 10.39 13.91
N GLU A 269 2.03 9.74 14.30
CA GLU A 269 2.27 9.31 15.69
C GLU A 269 2.22 10.47 16.68
N ALA A 270 2.92 11.55 16.36
CA ALA A 270 3.04 12.70 17.25
C ALA A 270 1.81 13.62 17.22
N GLU A 271 1.09 13.68 16.12
CA GLU A 271 0.02 14.63 15.84
C GLU A 271 -1.25 13.96 15.26
N PRO A 272 -1.84 12.96 15.96
CA PRO A 272 -2.97 12.19 15.42
C PRO A 272 -4.20 13.07 15.14
N VAL A 273 -4.46 14.12 15.95
CA VAL A 273 -5.57 15.04 15.73
C VAL A 273 -5.37 15.87 14.45
N GLU A 274 -4.15 16.39 14.25
CA GLU A 274 -3.84 17.16 13.06
C GLU A 274 -3.82 16.27 11.81
N ALA A 275 -3.32 15.04 11.92
CA ALA A 275 -3.37 14.06 10.85
C ALA A 275 -4.82 13.73 10.43
N ALA A 276 -5.72 13.48 11.39
CA ALA A 276 -7.14 13.28 11.13
C ALA A 276 -7.79 14.51 10.47
N ARG A 277 -7.48 15.72 10.94
CA ARG A 277 -7.96 16.98 10.36
C ARG A 277 -7.56 17.10 8.90
N ILE A 278 -6.27 16.92 8.60
CA ILE A 278 -5.76 16.98 7.22
C ILE A 278 -6.47 15.98 6.32
N GLN A 279 -6.71 14.74 6.79
CA GLN A 279 -7.44 13.72 6.02
C GLN A 279 -8.89 14.17 5.71
N ILE A 280 -9.60 14.68 6.71
CA ILE A 280 -11.02 15.09 6.58
C ILE A 280 -11.15 16.32 5.67
N GLU A 281 -10.38 17.38 5.92
CA GLU A 281 -10.44 18.63 5.15
C GLU A 281 -10.08 18.45 3.67
N ASN A 282 -9.30 17.42 3.36
CA ASN A 282 -8.92 17.09 1.99
C ASN A 282 -9.76 15.97 1.36
N ASN A 283 -10.88 15.58 2.00
CA ASN A 283 -11.78 14.50 1.54
C ASN A 283 -11.07 13.14 1.30
N LEU A 284 -10.00 12.87 2.06
CA LEU A 284 -9.24 11.63 1.98
C LEU A 284 -9.87 10.54 2.85
N VAL A 285 -10.46 10.94 3.97
CA VAL A 285 -11.25 10.08 4.86
C VAL A 285 -12.47 10.87 5.31
N SER A 286 -13.64 10.25 5.32
CA SER A 286 -14.86 10.84 5.87
C SER A 286 -14.98 10.58 7.38
N GLY A 287 -15.71 11.43 8.10
CA GLY A 287 -16.13 11.20 9.47
C GLY A 287 -15.86 12.37 10.40
N ASP A 288 -16.07 12.11 11.66
CA ASP A 288 -15.89 13.06 12.76
C ASP A 288 -14.41 13.14 13.17
N LEU A 289 -13.96 14.34 13.55
CA LEU A 289 -12.55 14.57 13.89
C LEU A 289 -12.15 13.81 15.17
N ASP A 290 -12.97 13.88 16.22
CA ASP A 290 -12.64 13.23 17.49
C ASP A 290 -12.63 11.71 17.35
N PHE A 291 -13.57 11.16 16.56
CA PHE A 291 -13.61 9.74 16.28
C PHE A 291 -12.39 9.26 15.48
N ASN A 292 -12.06 9.95 14.38
CA ASN A 292 -10.94 9.55 13.54
C ASN A 292 -9.58 9.75 14.24
N SER A 293 -9.42 10.84 15.00
CA SER A 293 -8.17 11.10 15.74
C SER A 293 -7.93 10.08 16.84
N LYS A 294 -8.99 9.67 17.56
CA LYS A 294 -8.90 8.61 18.56
C LYS A 294 -8.46 7.27 17.93
N LEU A 295 -9.00 6.92 16.77
CA LEU A 295 -8.60 5.70 16.07
C LEU A 295 -7.15 5.75 15.56
N LEU A 296 -6.64 6.93 15.16
CA LEU A 296 -5.23 7.09 14.82
C LEU A 296 -4.33 6.95 16.06
N ASP A 297 -4.74 7.52 17.20
CA ASP A 297 -4.02 7.44 18.47
C ASP A 297 -3.97 6.01 19.07
N GLU A 298 -4.90 5.14 18.68
CA GLU A 298 -4.90 3.71 19.06
C GLU A 298 -3.87 2.87 18.29
N LEU A 299 -3.28 3.39 17.21
CA LEU A 299 -2.30 2.70 16.37
C LEU A 299 -0.88 3.21 16.66
N ASP A 300 0.13 2.35 16.48
CA ASP A 300 1.54 2.74 16.54
C ASP A 300 2.03 3.10 15.14
N PHE A 301 2.31 4.38 14.90
CA PHE A 301 2.83 4.92 13.65
C PHE A 301 4.34 5.18 13.70
N ILE A 302 5.06 4.72 14.71
CA ILE A 302 6.52 4.86 14.75
C ILE A 302 7.13 3.99 13.64
N PRO A 303 7.71 4.58 12.59
CA PRO A 303 8.27 3.81 11.47
C PRO A 303 9.52 3.06 11.91
N SER A 304 9.73 1.85 11.38
CA SER A 304 10.98 1.12 11.58
C SER A 304 11.27 0.18 10.41
N ARG A 305 12.47 0.29 9.89
CA ARG A 305 13.00 -0.61 8.88
C ARG A 305 13.30 -1.98 9.48
N SER A 306 13.98 -2.03 10.62
CA SER A 306 14.41 -3.29 11.26
C SER A 306 13.24 -4.13 11.76
N LEU A 307 12.26 -3.52 12.44
CA LEU A 307 11.05 -4.21 12.89
C LEU A 307 10.17 -4.60 11.69
N GLY A 308 10.09 -3.77 10.64
CA GLY A 308 9.39 -4.10 9.41
C GLY A 308 9.94 -5.38 8.76
N LYS A 309 11.26 -5.56 8.74
CA LYS A 309 11.91 -6.78 8.25
C LYS A 309 11.57 -8.00 9.10
N LYS A 310 11.61 -7.87 10.43
CA LYS A 310 11.21 -8.95 11.36
C LYS A 310 9.75 -9.36 11.13
N THR A 311 8.85 -8.38 11.00
CA THR A 311 7.43 -8.59 10.68
C THR A 311 7.26 -9.36 9.37
N PHE A 312 7.95 -8.95 8.30
CA PHE A 312 7.89 -9.60 6.99
C PHE A 312 8.34 -11.06 7.06
N GLU A 313 9.45 -11.33 7.76
CA GLU A 313 9.99 -12.68 7.93
C GLU A 313 9.04 -13.57 8.76
N ALA A 314 8.52 -13.07 9.88
CA ALA A 314 7.60 -13.81 10.74
C ALA A 314 6.32 -14.20 9.97
N ALA A 315 5.75 -13.26 9.23
CA ALA A 315 4.56 -13.53 8.42
C ALA A 315 4.84 -14.51 7.27
N ALA A 316 5.97 -14.38 6.57
CA ALA A 316 6.32 -15.30 5.49
C ALA A 316 6.41 -16.74 5.99
N LYS A 317 7.08 -16.99 7.12
CA LYS A 317 7.16 -18.31 7.76
C LYS A 317 5.77 -18.88 8.10
N GLN A 318 4.90 -18.07 8.71
CA GLN A 318 3.58 -18.51 9.13
C GLN A 318 2.62 -18.71 7.96
N LEU A 319 2.70 -17.86 6.93
CA LEU A 319 1.88 -18.02 5.72
C LEU A 319 2.35 -19.20 4.86
N GLN A 320 3.60 -19.62 4.95
CA GLN A 320 4.05 -20.90 4.37
C GLN A 320 3.39 -22.08 5.09
N VAL A 321 3.36 -22.10 6.43
CA VAL A 321 2.64 -23.10 7.21
C VAL A 321 1.14 -23.09 6.91
N ALA A 322 0.55 -21.91 6.66
CA ALA A 322 -0.85 -21.75 6.26
C ALA A 322 -1.16 -22.21 4.82
N GLY A 323 -0.15 -22.63 4.04
CA GLY A 323 -0.30 -23.00 2.64
C GLY A 323 -0.63 -21.83 1.70
N ILE A 324 -0.37 -20.60 2.13
CA ILE A 324 -0.48 -19.38 1.30
C ILE A 324 0.77 -19.20 0.45
N LEU A 325 1.96 -19.33 1.06
CA LEU A 325 3.20 -19.50 0.33
C LEU A 325 3.46 -20.99 0.10
N LYS A 326 4.20 -21.30 -0.96
CA LYS A 326 4.52 -22.69 -1.35
C LYS A 326 5.42 -23.33 -0.30
N ALA A 327 5.24 -24.62 -0.05
CA ALA A 327 6.05 -25.37 0.92
C ALA A 327 7.55 -25.38 0.58
N GLU A 328 7.88 -25.34 -0.71
CA GLU A 328 9.26 -25.32 -1.22
C GLU A 328 9.90 -23.93 -1.25
N THR A 329 9.18 -22.88 -0.89
CA THR A 329 9.73 -21.51 -0.87
C THR A 329 10.85 -21.39 0.16
N ASP A 330 12.05 -21.04 -0.31
CA ASP A 330 13.18 -20.70 0.54
C ASP A 330 12.92 -19.34 1.21
N ILE A 331 12.49 -19.38 2.48
CA ILE A 331 12.08 -18.17 3.23
C ILE A 331 13.26 -17.20 3.42
N GLU A 332 14.48 -17.67 3.62
CA GLU A 332 15.64 -16.78 3.78
C GLU A 332 15.89 -15.98 2.48
N LYS A 333 15.89 -16.67 1.36
CA LYS A 333 16.02 -16.02 0.05
C LYS A 333 14.83 -15.09 -0.24
N PHE A 334 13.62 -15.52 0.08
CA PHE A 334 12.39 -14.73 -0.09
C PHE A 334 12.45 -13.42 0.70
N VAL A 335 12.86 -13.48 1.98
CA VAL A 335 13.04 -12.28 2.83
C VAL A 335 14.15 -11.38 2.27
N LYS A 336 15.28 -11.95 1.85
CA LYS A 336 16.41 -11.18 1.32
C LYS A 336 16.04 -10.38 0.05
N THR A 337 15.14 -10.92 -0.78
CA THR A 337 14.69 -10.24 -2.01
C THR A 337 13.43 -9.39 -1.80
N GLY A 338 12.53 -9.83 -0.92
CA GLY A 338 11.26 -9.15 -0.64
C GLY A 338 11.36 -7.99 0.36
N TYR A 339 12.48 -7.90 1.10
CA TYR A 339 12.74 -6.80 2.03
C TYR A 339 14.19 -6.32 1.91
N ILE A 340 14.37 -5.03 1.62
CA ILE A 340 15.70 -4.46 1.35
C ILE A 340 15.97 -3.25 2.23
N GLU A 341 17.26 -3.01 2.43
CA GLU A 341 17.79 -1.82 3.10
C GLU A 341 18.34 -0.85 2.05
N LEU A 342 17.92 0.42 2.15
CA LEU A 342 18.35 1.46 1.22
C LEU A 342 19.43 2.33 1.85
N PRO A 343 20.54 2.63 1.14
CA PRO A 343 21.56 3.55 1.63
C PRO A 343 20.97 4.94 1.96
N GLY A 344 21.37 5.52 3.09
CA GLY A 344 20.91 6.85 3.53
C GLY A 344 19.46 6.89 3.99
N VAL A 345 18.86 5.74 4.31
CA VAL A 345 17.58 5.62 4.98
C VAL A 345 17.83 5.14 6.42
N PRO A 346 17.46 5.93 7.46
CA PRO A 346 17.61 5.52 8.86
C PRO A 346 16.64 4.39 9.21
N ASP A 347 16.72 3.85 10.44
CA ASP A 347 15.73 2.86 10.89
C ASP A 347 14.32 3.44 10.89
N GLY A 348 14.18 4.69 11.33
CA GLY A 348 12.93 5.44 11.32
C GLY A 348 13.14 6.91 11.67
N TYR A 349 12.05 7.58 12.02
CA TYR A 349 12.04 8.97 12.49
C TYR A 349 11.12 9.11 13.70
N ILE A 350 11.40 10.12 14.54
CA ILE A 350 10.48 10.69 15.51
C ILE A 350 10.19 12.12 15.06
N TYR A 351 8.97 12.60 15.24
CA TYR A 351 8.61 13.99 15.03
C TYR A 351 8.55 14.71 16.39
N ASP A 352 9.37 15.73 16.56
CA ASP A 352 9.35 16.63 17.74
C ASP A 352 8.36 17.76 17.45
N SER A 353 7.17 17.68 18.03
CA SER A 353 6.07 18.65 17.81
C SER A 353 6.41 20.05 18.31
N GLU A 354 7.19 20.16 19.41
CA GLU A 354 7.57 21.46 19.96
C GLU A 354 8.53 22.22 19.03
N LYS A 355 9.43 21.51 18.36
CA LYS A 355 10.42 22.08 17.44
C LYS A 355 10.03 22.00 15.96
N GLY A 356 8.98 21.25 15.64
CA GLY A 356 8.58 21.02 14.25
C GLY A 356 9.66 20.27 13.43
N LYS A 357 10.40 19.34 14.04
CA LYS A 357 11.57 18.70 13.42
C LYS A 357 11.48 17.18 13.47
N TYR A 358 12.05 16.56 12.43
CA TYR A 358 12.25 15.11 12.38
C TYR A 358 13.63 14.74 12.94
N ILE A 359 13.64 13.74 13.82
CA ILE A 359 14.85 13.19 14.46
C ILE A 359 15.03 11.76 13.96
N GLU A 360 16.20 11.43 13.42
CA GLU A 360 16.49 10.08 12.91
C GLU A 360 16.64 9.07 14.05
N ILE A 361 16.01 7.90 13.89
CA ILE A 361 16.25 6.71 14.70
C ILE A 361 17.30 5.90 13.97
N THR A 362 18.49 5.79 14.52
CA THR A 362 19.62 5.05 13.93
C THR A 362 19.75 3.64 14.49
N GLU A 363 19.33 3.44 15.74
CA GLU A 363 19.36 2.13 16.39
C GLU A 363 18.15 1.28 15.96
N PRO A 364 18.37 -0.02 15.66
CA PRO A 364 17.29 -0.93 15.31
C PRO A 364 16.23 -1.03 16.41
N ARG A 365 14.98 -0.97 16.05
CA ARG A 365 13.86 -1.21 16.94
C ARG A 365 13.77 -2.71 17.30
N ALA A 366 13.59 -2.99 18.60
CA ALA A 366 13.58 -4.36 19.13
C ALA A 366 12.26 -5.11 18.83
#